data_dfad93b946c5fe7b8e70c6611d18beca
#
_entry.id   dfad93b946c5fe7b8e70c6611d18beca
#
_cell.length_a   1.000
_cell.length_b   1.000
_cell.length_c   1.000
_cell.angle_alpha   90.00
_cell.angle_beta   90.00
_cell.angle_gamma   90.00
#
_symmetry.space_group_name_H-M   'P 1'
#
loop_
_entity.id
_entity.type
_entity.pdbx_description
1 polymer ?
#
loop_
_entity_poly.entity_id
_entity_poly.type
_entity_poly.pdbx_seq_one_letter_code
_entity_poly.pdbx_strand_id
1 'polypeptide(L)'
;MANVDNMHIFVNAGPMAHFSTGDLTQPLVGLQMSSSEQIHPPGFGFVVQSGIFKKIAHSEEILAEFGGVSNIHDFAGRSITPGFVDAHTHLLWDGDRSNEIRMRQQGMSYAEIAAAGGGIRHTVSETRGSENLHRIGQERMEISLVHGTTSLEVKSGYGLDTETELRILQIYQDLYSECASPRLYPTWMGAHDIPHGLNRREYVEEILSEQLPAILDQGIATAADVFCEPGWFTIEDTEEICKEAARGGLTLRLHVDEFTDGGGLELAAELGAVTADHAIHSSDDARAAAAEAGTMQGFLPGTPYVMGSDAWPPIQQCIDEEWPWTLATDFNPNCQSLSIPMAGSLVTHRLKIDPLASLAAVTRNAACGLNNADRLQGVISEGAIANFIELKSSLVESWCQSPGHSPIENTWIIE
;
A
#
# COMPACT_ATOMS: atom_id res chain seq x y z
N MET A 1 39.66 -6.27 -4.20
CA MET A 1 39.30 -5.87 -2.85
C MET A 1 37.92 -5.27 -2.96
N ALA A 2 36.91 -5.90 -2.37
CA ALA A 2 35.54 -5.36 -2.37
C ALA A 2 35.57 -4.00 -1.65
N ASN A 3 34.88 -3.01 -2.21
CA ASN A 3 34.80 -1.67 -1.66
C ASN A 3 34.16 -1.77 -0.26
N VAL A 4 34.92 -1.58 0.80
CA VAL A 4 34.50 -1.72 2.20
C VAL A 4 33.73 -0.47 2.65
N ASP A 5 33.71 0.58 1.82
CA ASP A 5 33.24 1.92 2.18
C ASP A 5 31.71 2.06 2.31
N ASN A 6 30.92 1.03 1.93
CA ASN A 6 29.43 1.08 2.02
C ASN A 6 28.84 -0.18 2.67
N MET A 7 29.53 -0.69 3.71
CA MET A 7 29.09 -1.87 4.46
C MET A 7 28.60 -1.45 5.85
N HIS A 8 27.38 -1.86 6.19
CA HIS A 8 26.77 -1.66 7.50
C HIS A 8 26.52 -3.01 8.16
N ILE A 9 26.87 -3.11 9.44
CA ILE A 9 26.68 -4.31 10.24
C ILE A 9 25.64 -4.01 11.33
N PHE A 10 24.69 -4.91 11.47
CA PHE A 10 23.62 -4.84 12.47
C PHE A 10 23.65 -6.12 13.29
N VAL A 11 23.66 -5.99 14.62
CA VAL A 11 23.82 -7.10 15.55
C VAL A 11 22.85 -7.03 16.72
N ASN A 12 22.72 -8.13 17.45
CA ASN A 12 21.95 -8.24 18.68
C ASN A 12 20.48 -7.87 18.52
N ALA A 13 19.86 -8.26 17.40
CA ALA A 13 18.42 -8.12 17.24
C ALA A 13 17.68 -8.98 18.30
N GLY A 14 16.53 -8.49 18.76
CA GLY A 14 15.52 -9.30 19.40
C GLY A 14 14.88 -10.27 18.38
N PRO A 15 13.65 -10.76 18.60
CA PRO A 15 12.94 -11.50 17.57
C PRO A 15 12.86 -10.70 16.28
N MET A 16 13.20 -11.33 15.14
CA MET A 16 13.23 -10.66 13.85
C MET A 16 12.24 -11.33 12.89
N ALA A 17 11.14 -10.65 12.58
CA ALA A 17 10.24 -11.11 11.54
C ALA A 17 10.92 -10.96 10.18
N HIS A 18 11.01 -12.03 9.40
CA HIS A 18 11.74 -12.01 8.14
C HIS A 18 10.89 -12.31 6.91
N PHE A 19 9.80 -13.08 7.05
CA PHE A 19 8.89 -13.49 5.98
C PHE A 19 9.58 -14.07 4.73
N SER A 20 10.71 -14.77 4.92
CA SER A 20 11.54 -15.28 3.83
C SER A 20 11.38 -16.77 3.57
N THR A 21 10.32 -17.42 4.07
CA THR A 21 10.05 -18.82 3.78
C THR A 21 9.36 -19.01 2.42
N GLY A 22 9.61 -20.11 1.75
CA GLY A 22 8.99 -20.47 0.48
C GLY A 22 9.43 -19.63 -0.71
N ASP A 23 8.59 -19.53 -1.73
CA ASP A 23 8.83 -18.72 -2.92
C ASP A 23 8.56 -17.24 -2.63
N LEU A 24 9.61 -16.43 -2.63
CA LEU A 24 9.55 -15.01 -2.24
C LEU A 24 8.81 -14.13 -3.26
N THR A 25 8.48 -14.65 -4.44
CA THR A 25 7.68 -13.92 -5.44
C THR A 25 6.18 -14.12 -5.24
N GLN A 26 5.79 -15.01 -4.32
CA GLN A 26 4.40 -15.32 -4.00
C GLN A 26 3.99 -14.78 -2.65
N PRO A 27 2.73 -14.35 -2.46
CA PRO A 27 2.22 -13.97 -1.15
C PRO A 27 2.19 -15.18 -0.21
N LEU A 28 2.28 -14.91 1.09
CA LEU A 28 1.96 -15.90 2.11
C LEU A 28 0.44 -16.01 2.26
N VAL A 29 -0.06 -17.21 2.53
CA VAL A 29 -1.50 -17.46 2.70
C VAL A 29 -1.77 -18.28 3.96
N GLY A 30 -2.99 -18.17 4.48
CA GLY A 30 -3.45 -18.96 5.59
C GLY A 30 -2.54 -18.89 6.82
N LEU A 31 -2.29 -20.02 7.45
CA LEU A 31 -1.45 -20.12 8.65
C LEU A 31 0.04 -19.88 8.39
N GLN A 32 0.50 -19.84 7.14
CA GLN A 32 1.89 -19.48 6.83
C GLN A 32 2.21 -18.06 7.29
N MET A 33 1.20 -17.14 7.23
CA MET A 33 1.37 -15.74 7.61
C MET A 33 1.68 -15.54 9.09
N SER A 34 1.20 -16.43 9.96
CA SER A 34 1.39 -16.38 11.43
C SER A 34 2.31 -17.47 11.96
N SER A 35 3.00 -18.20 11.08
CA SER A 35 3.92 -19.26 11.48
C SER A 35 5.13 -18.70 12.24
N SER A 36 5.54 -19.36 13.32
CA SER A 36 6.78 -19.05 14.02
C SER A 36 8.04 -19.22 13.17
N GLU A 37 7.93 -19.94 12.04
CA GLU A 37 9.02 -20.06 11.05
C GLU A 37 9.34 -18.74 10.36
N GLN A 38 8.45 -17.74 10.45
CA GLN A 38 8.67 -16.39 9.91
C GLN A 38 9.50 -15.50 10.86
N ILE A 39 9.95 -16.01 12.01
CA ILE A 39 10.68 -15.24 13.01
C ILE A 39 12.01 -15.90 13.31
N HIS A 40 13.12 -15.19 13.10
CA HIS A 40 14.40 -15.56 13.70
C HIS A 40 14.38 -15.27 15.20
N PRO A 41 14.93 -16.18 16.05
CA PRO A 41 15.05 -15.95 17.48
C PRO A 41 16.01 -14.79 17.79
N PRO A 42 16.00 -14.26 19.03
CA PRO A 42 16.96 -13.23 19.46
C PRO A 42 18.41 -13.62 19.21
N GLY A 43 19.27 -12.62 18.96
CA GLY A 43 20.71 -12.80 18.76
C GLY A 43 21.15 -12.88 17.30
N PHE A 44 20.22 -12.80 16.35
CA PHE A 44 20.56 -12.65 14.94
C PHE A 44 21.03 -11.24 14.62
N GLY A 45 21.69 -11.10 13.48
CA GLY A 45 22.09 -9.86 12.87
C GLY A 45 22.19 -10.00 11.36
N PHE A 46 22.60 -8.94 10.69
CA PHE A 46 22.81 -8.98 9.26
C PHE A 46 23.85 -7.95 8.81
N VAL A 47 24.37 -8.19 7.62
CA VAL A 47 25.27 -7.28 6.90
C VAL A 47 24.51 -6.71 5.73
N VAL A 48 24.54 -5.38 5.58
CA VAL A 48 24.04 -4.66 4.41
C VAL A 48 25.19 -4.11 3.60
N GLN A 49 25.17 -4.34 2.31
CA GLN A 49 26.14 -3.76 1.38
C GLN A 49 25.43 -3.30 0.11
N SER A 50 25.65 -2.05 -0.28
CA SER A 50 25.03 -1.45 -1.47
C SER A 50 23.51 -1.60 -1.48
N GLY A 51 22.84 -1.29 -0.35
CA GLY A 51 21.40 -1.32 -0.22
C GLY A 51 20.74 -2.70 -0.13
N ILE A 52 21.53 -3.79 -0.03
CA ILE A 52 21.02 -5.16 -0.10
C ILE A 52 21.50 -5.95 1.14
N PHE A 53 20.62 -6.81 1.66
CA PHE A 53 21.03 -7.79 2.69
C PHE A 53 22.02 -8.78 2.08
N LYS A 54 23.26 -8.73 2.55
CA LYS A 54 24.34 -9.57 2.04
C LYS A 54 24.46 -10.89 2.80
N LYS A 55 24.27 -10.85 4.13
CA LYS A 55 24.36 -12.00 5.02
C LYS A 55 23.42 -11.82 6.20
N ILE A 56 22.74 -12.89 6.59
CA ILE A 56 21.89 -12.95 7.78
C ILE A 56 22.35 -14.16 8.59
N ALA A 57 22.79 -13.96 9.86
CA ALA A 57 23.30 -15.02 10.70
C ALA A 57 23.24 -14.61 12.20
N HIS A 58 23.68 -15.48 13.08
CA HIS A 58 23.92 -15.08 14.47
C HIS A 58 24.97 -13.97 14.57
N SER A 59 24.74 -13.02 15.48
CA SER A 59 25.59 -11.84 15.66
C SER A 59 27.05 -12.17 15.89
N GLU A 60 27.34 -13.27 16.59
CA GLU A 60 28.73 -13.75 16.81
C GLU A 60 29.43 -14.14 15.50
N GLU A 61 28.71 -14.78 14.57
CA GLU A 61 29.24 -15.13 13.24
C GLU A 61 29.50 -13.88 12.41
N ILE A 62 28.53 -12.94 12.42
CA ILE A 62 28.65 -11.65 11.73
C ILE A 62 29.90 -10.90 12.24
N LEU A 63 30.06 -10.79 13.56
CA LEU A 63 31.20 -10.10 14.16
C LEU A 63 32.54 -10.81 13.90
N ALA A 64 32.56 -12.14 13.89
CA ALA A 64 33.77 -12.90 13.58
C ALA A 64 34.23 -12.68 12.12
N GLU A 65 33.30 -12.58 11.18
CA GLU A 65 33.62 -12.42 9.76
C GLU A 65 33.81 -10.95 9.33
N PHE A 66 33.01 -10.03 9.88
CA PHE A 66 32.92 -8.62 9.42
C PHE A 66 33.26 -7.59 10.51
N GLY A 67 33.60 -8.01 11.74
CA GLY A 67 33.76 -7.10 12.89
C GLY A 67 34.92 -6.09 12.79
N GLY A 68 35.69 -6.11 11.70
CA GLY A 68 36.71 -5.09 11.38
C GLY A 68 36.18 -3.84 10.70
N VAL A 69 34.86 -3.77 10.42
CA VAL A 69 34.19 -2.63 9.77
C VAL A 69 33.77 -1.60 10.83
N SER A 70 33.83 -0.32 10.49
CA SER A 70 33.56 0.79 11.44
C SER A 70 32.06 1.04 11.72
N ASN A 71 31.16 0.61 10.82
CA ASN A 71 29.73 0.90 10.90
C ASN A 71 28.99 -0.30 11.51
N ILE A 72 29.05 -0.44 12.83
CA ILE A 72 28.32 -1.48 13.57
C ILE A 72 27.22 -0.82 14.40
N HIS A 73 25.98 -1.24 14.18
CA HIS A 73 24.81 -0.87 14.96
C HIS A 73 24.34 -2.04 15.83
N ASP A 74 24.16 -1.80 17.12
CA ASP A 74 23.67 -2.78 18.07
C ASP A 74 22.19 -2.49 18.38
N PHE A 75 21.31 -3.40 18.02
CA PHE A 75 19.88 -3.28 18.28
C PHE A 75 19.50 -3.43 19.77
N ALA A 76 20.43 -3.86 20.60
CA ALA A 76 20.21 -4.03 22.05
C ALA A 76 18.97 -4.87 22.40
N GLY A 77 18.66 -5.88 21.61
CA GLY A 77 17.53 -6.79 21.80
C GLY A 77 16.19 -6.27 21.32
N ARG A 78 16.15 -5.16 20.58
CA ARG A 78 14.91 -4.67 19.94
C ARG A 78 14.51 -5.56 18.79
N SER A 79 13.18 -5.70 18.59
CA SER A 79 12.64 -6.46 17.47
C SER A 79 12.79 -5.74 16.16
N ILE A 80 13.01 -6.53 15.10
CA ILE A 80 13.20 -6.05 13.73
C ILE A 80 12.13 -6.64 12.83
N THR A 81 11.63 -5.82 11.89
CA THR A 81 10.72 -6.24 10.83
C THR A 81 11.16 -5.68 9.48
N PRO A 82 10.74 -6.25 8.35
CA PRO A 82 10.90 -5.57 7.07
C PRO A 82 10.25 -4.19 7.10
N GLY A 83 10.71 -3.28 6.26
CA GLY A 83 10.03 -2.00 6.02
C GLY A 83 8.60 -2.22 5.54
N PHE A 84 7.66 -1.42 6.03
CA PHE A 84 6.27 -1.53 5.60
C PHE A 84 6.11 -1.09 4.14
N VAL A 85 5.18 -1.74 3.48
CA VAL A 85 4.73 -1.44 2.13
C VAL A 85 3.26 -1.04 2.23
N ASP A 86 2.97 0.20 1.93
CA ASP A 86 1.60 0.70 1.84
C ASP A 86 1.13 0.59 0.39
N ALA A 87 0.39 -0.47 0.09
CA ALA A 87 0.06 -0.86 -1.27
C ALA A 87 -1.17 -0.13 -1.83
N HIS A 88 -1.72 0.86 -1.11
CA HIS A 88 -2.89 1.61 -1.57
C HIS A 88 -2.96 2.98 -0.89
N THR A 89 -2.60 4.04 -1.62
CA THR A 89 -2.74 5.42 -1.14
C THR A 89 -3.16 6.38 -2.25
N HIS A 90 -3.84 7.45 -1.85
CA HIS A 90 -4.09 8.63 -2.67
C HIS A 90 -3.24 9.78 -2.11
N LEU A 91 -1.92 9.75 -2.37
CA LEU A 91 -0.98 10.63 -1.68
C LEU A 91 -1.16 12.11 -2.05
N LEU A 92 -1.52 12.45 -3.31
CA LEU A 92 -1.63 13.82 -3.78
C LEU A 92 -3.07 14.28 -4.01
N TRP A 93 -3.49 15.17 -3.17
CA TRP A 93 -4.72 15.95 -3.26
C TRP A 93 -4.58 17.20 -2.38
N ASP A 94 -5.40 18.23 -2.64
CA ASP A 94 -5.51 19.44 -1.82
C ASP A 94 -6.99 19.68 -1.42
N GLY A 95 -7.18 20.56 -0.46
CA GLY A 95 -8.50 20.87 0.09
C GLY A 95 -8.76 20.23 1.45
N ASP A 96 -9.67 20.82 2.20
CA ASP A 96 -10.06 20.38 3.55
C ASP A 96 -11.52 19.92 3.57
N ARG A 97 -11.72 18.67 4.00
CA ARG A 97 -13.05 18.05 4.15
C ARG A 97 -13.46 17.85 5.61
N SER A 98 -12.80 18.50 6.55
CA SER A 98 -13.07 18.35 8.00
C SER A 98 -14.49 18.75 8.39
N ASN A 99 -15.13 19.65 7.65
CA ASN A 99 -16.54 20.04 7.82
C ASN A 99 -17.50 18.88 7.61
N GLU A 100 -17.16 17.89 6.79
CA GLU A 100 -18.01 16.72 6.53
C GLU A 100 -18.18 15.81 7.77
N ILE A 101 -17.28 15.89 8.73
CA ILE A 101 -17.41 15.15 10.00
C ILE A 101 -18.73 15.49 10.68
N ARG A 102 -19.10 16.79 10.72
CA ARG A 102 -20.40 17.21 11.27
C ARG A 102 -21.59 16.77 10.46
N MET A 103 -21.46 16.77 9.13
CA MET A 103 -22.52 16.31 8.23
C MET A 103 -22.81 14.82 8.45
N ARG A 104 -21.75 13.99 8.54
CA ARG A 104 -21.89 12.55 8.87
C ARG A 104 -22.53 12.34 10.25
N GLN A 105 -22.11 13.08 11.27
CA GLN A 105 -22.72 12.99 12.61
C GLN A 105 -24.22 13.39 12.61
N GLN A 106 -24.67 14.20 11.67
CA GLN A 106 -26.07 14.54 11.47
C GLN A 106 -26.83 13.49 10.64
N GLY A 107 -26.16 12.41 10.24
CA GLY A 107 -26.75 11.31 9.49
C GLY A 107 -26.81 11.54 7.98
N MET A 108 -26.11 12.54 7.45
CA MET A 108 -26.04 12.74 6.01
C MET A 108 -25.26 11.60 5.35
N SER A 109 -25.81 11.04 4.30
CA SER A 109 -25.15 10.08 3.43
C SER A 109 -24.03 10.73 2.62
N TYR A 110 -23.12 9.93 2.06
CA TYR A 110 -22.06 10.40 1.18
C TYR A 110 -22.61 11.20 -0.01
N ALA A 111 -23.72 10.73 -0.63
CA ALA A 111 -24.38 11.41 -1.74
C ALA A 111 -24.97 12.78 -1.34
N GLU A 112 -25.55 12.89 -0.13
CA GLU A 112 -26.06 14.17 0.39
C GLU A 112 -24.94 15.16 0.69
N ILE A 113 -23.81 14.70 1.21
CA ILE A 113 -22.61 15.52 1.43
C ILE A 113 -22.07 16.03 0.09
N ALA A 114 -21.97 15.16 -0.92
CA ALA A 114 -21.55 15.56 -2.26
C ALA A 114 -22.50 16.58 -2.90
N ALA A 115 -23.82 16.42 -2.74
CA ALA A 115 -24.82 17.38 -3.21
C ALA A 115 -24.73 18.75 -2.48
N ALA A 116 -24.25 18.76 -1.23
CA ALA A 116 -24.03 19.98 -0.46
C ALA A 116 -22.68 20.68 -0.79
N GLY A 117 -21.94 20.20 -1.79
CA GLY A 117 -20.68 20.80 -2.25
C GLY A 117 -19.42 20.24 -1.57
N GLY A 118 -19.54 19.13 -0.83
CA GLY A 118 -18.44 18.35 -0.29
C GLY A 118 -18.04 17.19 -1.22
N GLY A 119 -17.44 16.18 -0.63
CA GLY A 119 -17.01 14.97 -1.34
C GLY A 119 -15.82 15.18 -2.25
N ILE A 120 -15.59 14.21 -3.13
CA ILE A 120 -14.45 14.19 -4.04
C ILE A 120 -14.41 15.43 -4.96
N ARG A 121 -15.57 15.98 -5.35
CA ARG A 121 -15.64 17.15 -6.23
C ARG A 121 -14.98 18.39 -5.64
N HIS A 122 -15.12 18.59 -4.33
CA HIS A 122 -14.41 19.67 -3.65
C HIS A 122 -12.90 19.49 -3.74
N THR A 123 -12.39 18.31 -3.37
CA THR A 123 -10.96 18.01 -3.43
C THR A 123 -10.38 18.03 -4.85
N VAL A 124 -11.13 17.60 -5.86
CA VAL A 124 -10.74 17.72 -7.28
C VAL A 124 -10.58 19.20 -7.67
N SER A 125 -11.54 20.06 -7.31
CA SER A 125 -11.44 21.48 -7.61
C SER A 125 -10.23 22.14 -6.97
N GLU A 126 -9.98 21.86 -5.69
CA GLU A 126 -8.80 22.39 -4.97
C GLU A 126 -7.50 21.84 -5.53
N THR A 127 -7.44 20.55 -5.86
CA THR A 127 -6.24 19.90 -6.42
C THR A 127 -5.88 20.48 -7.79
N ARG A 128 -6.88 20.72 -8.66
CA ARG A 128 -6.67 21.36 -9.97
C ARG A 128 -6.05 22.76 -9.84
N GLY A 129 -6.50 23.53 -8.86
CA GLY A 129 -6.04 24.90 -8.59
C GLY A 129 -4.76 24.99 -7.73
N SER A 130 -4.30 23.89 -7.15
CA SER A 130 -3.20 23.92 -6.17
C SER A 130 -1.82 24.09 -6.84
N GLU A 131 -1.05 25.04 -6.31
CA GLU A 131 0.38 25.21 -6.60
C GLU A 131 1.27 24.50 -5.56
N ASN A 132 0.67 23.85 -4.55
CA ASN A 132 1.39 23.29 -3.40
C ASN A 132 1.52 21.77 -3.42
N LEU A 133 1.05 21.06 -4.45
CA LEU A 133 0.99 19.60 -4.47
C LEU A 133 2.34 18.93 -4.20
N HIS A 134 3.43 19.49 -4.74
CA HIS A 134 4.77 18.97 -4.52
C HIS A 134 5.15 19.02 -3.03
N ARG A 135 4.98 20.17 -2.36
CA ARG A 135 5.25 20.32 -0.92
C ARG A 135 4.35 19.41 -0.07
N ILE A 136 3.07 19.33 -0.43
CA ILE A 136 2.10 18.43 0.23
C ILE A 136 2.57 16.97 0.12
N GLY A 137 3.02 16.55 -1.06
CA GLY A 137 3.55 15.21 -1.28
C GLY A 137 4.78 14.93 -0.43
N GLN A 138 5.73 15.85 -0.38
CA GLN A 138 6.93 15.73 0.44
C GLN A 138 6.59 15.56 1.93
N GLU A 139 5.73 16.42 2.49
CA GLU A 139 5.29 16.34 3.89
C GLU A 139 4.62 14.98 4.20
N ARG A 140 3.79 14.47 3.28
CA ARG A 140 3.11 13.18 3.45
C ARG A 140 4.07 11.98 3.34
N MET A 141 5.07 12.06 2.47
CA MET A 141 6.16 11.05 2.41
C MET A 141 6.94 11.01 3.73
N GLU A 142 7.30 12.16 4.30
CA GLU A 142 7.98 12.23 5.60
C GLU A 142 7.13 11.62 6.72
N ILE A 143 5.82 11.90 6.74
CA ILE A 143 4.89 11.29 7.72
C ILE A 143 4.87 9.76 7.57
N SER A 144 4.80 9.25 6.34
CA SER A 144 4.77 7.80 6.10
C SER A 144 6.05 7.10 6.60
N LEU A 145 7.22 7.73 6.40
CA LEU A 145 8.50 7.24 6.90
C LEU A 145 8.55 7.17 8.44
N VAL A 146 7.99 8.15 9.13
CA VAL A 146 7.87 8.15 10.60
C VAL A 146 7.03 6.96 11.10
N HIS A 147 6.12 6.48 10.26
CA HIS A 147 5.30 5.30 10.52
C HIS A 147 5.86 4.00 9.94
N GLY A 148 7.11 4.00 9.46
CA GLY A 148 7.83 2.79 9.02
C GLY A 148 7.56 2.39 7.57
N THR A 149 6.83 3.18 6.80
CA THR A 149 6.55 2.88 5.40
C THR A 149 7.75 3.22 4.54
N THR A 150 8.30 2.22 3.85
CA THR A 150 9.48 2.35 2.97
C THR A 150 9.14 2.28 1.49
N SER A 151 7.92 1.87 1.18
CA SER A 151 7.37 1.81 -0.17
C SER A 151 5.89 2.19 -0.16
N LEU A 152 5.49 3.05 -1.10
CA LEU A 152 4.14 3.57 -1.26
C LEU A 152 3.64 3.33 -2.68
N GLU A 153 2.50 2.71 -2.82
CA GLU A 153 1.70 2.85 -4.02
C GLU A 153 0.97 4.19 -3.97
N VAL A 154 1.05 4.97 -5.05
CA VAL A 154 0.55 6.34 -5.07
C VAL A 154 -0.32 6.57 -6.30
N LYS A 155 -1.64 6.70 -6.04
CA LYS A 155 -2.63 6.88 -7.08
C LYS A 155 -2.76 8.36 -7.45
N SER A 156 -3.00 8.65 -8.72
CA SER A 156 -3.57 9.92 -9.16
C SER A 156 -5.08 9.98 -8.81
N GLY A 157 -5.93 10.52 -9.66
CA GLY A 157 -7.40 10.40 -9.49
C GLY A 157 -8.08 11.57 -8.78
N TYR A 158 -7.35 12.63 -8.48
CA TYR A 158 -7.91 13.90 -8.01
C TYR A 158 -7.79 15.02 -9.04
N GLY A 159 -7.35 14.69 -10.27
CA GLY A 159 -7.40 15.57 -11.42
C GLY A 159 -8.70 15.43 -12.18
N LEU A 160 -9.05 14.22 -12.57
CA LEU A 160 -10.18 13.87 -13.43
C LEU A 160 -10.19 14.66 -14.76
N ASP A 161 -9.03 15.09 -15.22
CA ASP A 161 -8.75 15.61 -16.55
C ASP A 161 -7.31 15.28 -16.95
N THR A 162 -7.04 15.25 -18.23
CA THR A 162 -5.74 14.83 -18.77
C THR A 162 -4.57 15.67 -18.23
N GLU A 163 -4.70 16.99 -18.17
CA GLU A 163 -3.63 17.90 -17.75
C GLU A 163 -3.26 17.66 -16.27
N THR A 164 -4.25 17.57 -15.39
CA THR A 164 -4.01 17.44 -13.96
C THR A 164 -3.53 16.04 -13.60
N GLU A 165 -4.07 14.99 -14.22
CA GLU A 165 -3.60 13.60 -14.01
C GLU A 165 -2.13 13.44 -14.40
N LEU A 166 -1.71 13.97 -15.57
CA LEU A 166 -0.31 14.00 -15.99
C LEU A 166 0.56 14.79 -15.02
N ARG A 167 0.08 15.94 -14.51
CA ARG A 167 0.78 16.76 -13.53
C ARG A 167 0.98 16.04 -12.21
N ILE A 168 -0.03 15.34 -11.70
CA ILE A 168 0.08 14.54 -10.46
C ILE A 168 1.15 13.47 -10.62
N LEU A 169 1.13 12.71 -11.70
CA LEU A 169 2.12 11.67 -11.97
C LEU A 169 3.53 12.26 -12.14
N GLN A 170 3.67 13.43 -12.79
CA GLN A 170 4.95 14.11 -12.90
C GLN A 170 5.50 14.53 -11.53
N ILE A 171 4.64 15.03 -10.63
CA ILE A 171 5.04 15.38 -9.26
C ILE A 171 5.55 14.12 -8.51
N TYR A 172 4.93 12.94 -8.68
CA TYR A 172 5.44 11.70 -8.09
C TYR A 172 6.85 11.35 -8.59
N GLN A 173 7.09 11.52 -9.90
CA GLN A 173 8.41 11.31 -10.48
C GLN A 173 9.45 12.30 -9.93
N ASP A 174 9.09 13.56 -9.77
CA ASP A 174 9.96 14.61 -9.24
C ASP A 174 10.30 14.34 -7.77
N LEU A 175 9.28 14.05 -6.93
CA LEU A 175 9.44 13.68 -5.52
C LEU A 175 10.37 12.48 -5.34
N TYR A 176 10.18 11.42 -6.15
CA TYR A 176 11.05 10.25 -6.10
C TYR A 176 12.48 10.54 -6.52
N SER A 177 12.68 11.47 -7.48
CA SER A 177 14.01 11.88 -7.94
C SER A 177 14.75 12.73 -6.92
N GLU A 178 14.01 13.52 -6.12
CA GLU A 178 14.58 14.40 -5.09
C GLU A 178 14.84 13.64 -3.78
N CYS A 179 13.94 12.72 -3.44
CA CYS A 179 13.94 11.96 -2.19
C CYS A 179 13.66 10.49 -2.50
N ALA A 180 14.69 9.68 -2.67
CA ALA A 180 14.53 8.27 -3.06
C ALA A 180 13.72 7.41 -2.08
N SER A 181 13.29 7.98 -0.96
CA SER A 181 12.57 7.27 0.11
C SER A 181 11.42 8.09 0.69
N PRO A 182 10.26 7.45 0.94
CA PRO A 182 9.90 6.07 0.56
C PRO A 182 9.88 5.90 -0.97
N ARG A 183 10.07 4.67 -1.44
CA ARG A 183 9.96 4.37 -2.87
C ARG A 183 8.51 4.51 -3.33
N LEU A 184 8.28 5.24 -4.41
CA LEU A 184 6.94 5.47 -4.96
C LEU A 184 6.65 4.53 -6.13
N TYR A 185 5.40 4.03 -6.20
CA TYR A 185 4.85 3.20 -7.27
C TYR A 185 3.62 3.90 -7.84
N PRO A 186 3.78 4.73 -8.90
CA PRO A 186 2.69 5.52 -9.44
C PRO A 186 1.64 4.67 -10.15
N THR A 187 0.38 4.85 -9.76
CA THR A 187 -0.81 4.27 -10.37
C THR A 187 -1.66 5.40 -10.97
N TRP A 188 -1.97 5.31 -12.25
CA TRP A 188 -2.97 6.20 -12.83
C TRP A 188 -4.38 5.75 -12.44
N MET A 189 -5.21 6.71 -12.00
CA MET A 189 -6.60 6.48 -11.60
C MET A 189 -7.55 7.56 -12.12
N GLY A 190 -7.48 7.91 -13.41
CA GLY A 190 -8.40 8.87 -13.99
C GLY A 190 -9.87 8.45 -13.87
N ALA A 191 -10.13 7.16 -13.80
CA ALA A 191 -11.47 6.60 -13.57
C ALA A 191 -11.82 6.48 -12.07
N HIS A 192 -11.67 7.57 -11.30
CA HIS A 192 -11.96 7.62 -9.86
C HIS A 192 -13.35 8.20 -9.56
N ASP A 193 -13.77 9.24 -10.28
CA ASP A 193 -15.13 9.80 -10.24
C ASP A 193 -15.45 10.41 -11.61
N ILE A 194 -16.68 10.83 -11.78
CA ILE A 194 -17.13 11.49 -13.02
C ILE A 194 -17.07 13.00 -12.82
N PRO A 195 -16.32 13.76 -13.67
CA PRO A 195 -16.20 15.20 -13.56
C PRO A 195 -17.57 15.89 -13.63
N HIS A 196 -17.72 16.97 -12.87
CA HIS A 196 -18.93 17.76 -12.90
C HIS A 196 -19.24 18.30 -14.30
N GLY A 197 -20.43 18.02 -14.78
CA GLY A 197 -20.90 18.51 -16.08
C GLY A 197 -20.77 17.50 -17.22
N LEU A 198 -20.10 16.40 -17.02
CA LEU A 198 -20.05 15.26 -17.94
C LEU A 198 -20.99 14.14 -17.48
N ASN A 199 -21.51 13.38 -18.45
CA ASN A 199 -22.09 12.09 -18.12
C ASN A 199 -21.02 10.99 -18.17
N ARG A 200 -21.31 9.84 -17.56
CA ARG A 200 -20.35 8.75 -17.43
C ARG A 200 -19.78 8.29 -18.78
N ARG A 201 -20.61 8.10 -19.79
CA ARG A 201 -20.15 7.59 -21.09
C ARG A 201 -19.27 8.60 -21.83
N GLU A 202 -19.59 9.87 -21.77
CA GLU A 202 -18.76 10.95 -22.33
C GLU A 202 -17.37 10.95 -21.67
N TYR A 203 -17.32 10.77 -20.35
CA TYR A 203 -16.05 10.74 -19.63
C TYR A 203 -15.23 9.47 -19.92
N VAL A 204 -15.86 8.30 -20.04
CA VAL A 204 -15.20 7.07 -20.48
C VAL A 204 -14.61 7.23 -21.89
N GLU A 205 -15.32 7.87 -22.79
CA GLU A 205 -14.81 8.18 -24.14
C GLU A 205 -13.60 9.13 -24.10
N GLU A 206 -13.63 10.16 -23.25
CA GLU A 206 -12.47 11.05 -23.01
C GLU A 206 -11.28 10.28 -22.41
N ILE A 207 -11.53 9.43 -21.40
CA ILE A 207 -10.49 8.57 -20.82
C ILE A 207 -9.79 7.75 -21.90
N LEU A 208 -10.55 7.07 -22.75
CA LEU A 208 -10.03 6.16 -23.76
C LEU A 208 -9.36 6.86 -24.93
N SER A 209 -9.90 8.01 -25.37
CA SER A 209 -9.42 8.72 -26.56
C SER A 209 -8.32 9.74 -26.28
N GLU A 210 -8.23 10.29 -25.07
CA GLU A 210 -7.34 11.40 -24.76
C GLU A 210 -6.46 11.10 -23.54
N GLN A 211 -7.08 10.77 -22.38
CA GLN A 211 -6.35 10.70 -21.11
C GLN A 211 -5.41 9.50 -21.07
N LEU A 212 -5.91 8.28 -21.27
CA LEU A 212 -5.10 7.06 -21.22
C LEU A 212 -3.96 7.06 -22.26
N PRO A 213 -4.17 7.45 -23.54
CA PRO A 213 -3.07 7.61 -24.49
C PRO A 213 -1.99 8.57 -24.01
N ALA A 214 -2.35 9.71 -23.41
CA ALA A 214 -1.38 10.69 -22.90
C ALA A 214 -0.60 10.14 -21.68
N ILE A 215 -1.25 9.38 -20.79
CA ILE A 215 -0.61 8.71 -19.65
C ILE A 215 0.38 7.66 -20.12
N LEU A 216 0.03 6.88 -21.14
CA LEU A 216 0.92 5.87 -21.73
C LEU A 216 2.13 6.53 -22.42
N ASP A 217 1.92 7.65 -23.11
CA ASP A 217 3.02 8.41 -23.74
C ASP A 217 3.95 9.05 -22.70
N GLN A 218 3.41 9.51 -21.56
CA GLN A 218 4.22 10.01 -20.43
C GLN A 218 5.08 8.92 -19.79
N GLY A 219 4.58 7.69 -19.67
CA GLY A 219 5.34 6.51 -19.22
C GLY A 219 5.78 6.53 -17.76
N ILE A 220 5.12 7.28 -16.88
CA ILE A 220 5.41 7.35 -15.44
C ILE A 220 4.60 6.33 -14.67
N ALA A 221 3.29 6.21 -14.96
CA ALA A 221 2.42 5.24 -14.32
C ALA A 221 2.86 3.81 -14.65
N THR A 222 2.89 2.94 -13.63
CA THR A 222 3.20 1.51 -13.78
C THR A 222 1.95 0.63 -13.67
N ALA A 223 0.86 1.20 -13.16
CA ALA A 223 -0.43 0.55 -12.98
C ALA A 223 -1.57 1.50 -13.33
N ALA A 224 -2.74 0.92 -13.58
CA ALA A 224 -4.01 1.61 -13.71
C ALA A 224 -5.00 1.08 -12.68
N ASP A 225 -5.84 1.97 -12.16
CA ASP A 225 -6.91 1.65 -11.22
C ASP A 225 -8.22 2.29 -11.67
N VAL A 226 -9.32 1.58 -11.46
CA VAL A 226 -10.69 2.03 -11.79
C VAL A 226 -11.59 1.81 -10.59
N PHE A 227 -12.41 2.80 -10.25
CA PHE A 227 -13.42 2.67 -9.20
C PHE A 227 -14.67 1.97 -9.75
N CYS A 228 -14.65 0.66 -9.71
CA CYS A 228 -15.74 -0.22 -10.16
C CYS A 228 -16.79 -0.39 -9.06
N GLU A 229 -17.75 0.53 -9.02
CA GLU A 229 -18.82 0.55 -8.01
C GLU A 229 -20.12 1.04 -8.61
N PRO A 230 -21.28 0.46 -8.28
CA PRO A 230 -22.57 0.97 -8.72
C PRO A 230 -22.77 2.45 -8.39
N GLY A 231 -22.99 3.25 -9.43
CA GLY A 231 -23.10 4.72 -9.31
C GLY A 231 -21.86 5.49 -9.79
N TRP A 232 -20.73 4.81 -9.94
CA TRP A 232 -19.49 5.31 -10.56
C TRP A 232 -19.25 4.65 -11.91
N PHE A 233 -18.24 3.79 -12.06
CA PHE A 233 -17.98 3.05 -13.30
C PHE A 233 -18.63 1.68 -13.23
N THR A 234 -19.31 1.29 -14.31
CA THR A 234 -19.94 -0.03 -14.41
C THR A 234 -18.91 -1.10 -14.72
N ILE A 235 -19.32 -2.37 -14.64
CA ILE A 235 -18.52 -3.53 -15.06
C ILE A 235 -18.01 -3.35 -16.50
N GLU A 236 -18.90 -2.92 -17.41
CA GLU A 236 -18.56 -2.74 -18.83
C GLU A 236 -17.59 -1.57 -19.04
N ASP A 237 -17.79 -0.43 -18.38
CA ASP A 237 -16.86 0.70 -18.45
C ASP A 237 -15.49 0.32 -17.90
N THR A 238 -15.48 -0.38 -16.76
CA THR A 238 -14.25 -0.86 -16.10
C THR A 238 -13.51 -1.85 -16.98
N GLU A 239 -14.21 -2.81 -17.57
CA GLU A 239 -13.63 -3.80 -18.49
C GLU A 239 -12.98 -3.10 -19.70
N GLU A 240 -13.68 -2.13 -20.30
CA GLU A 240 -13.19 -1.38 -21.47
C GLU A 240 -11.90 -0.61 -21.12
N ILE A 241 -11.89 0.15 -20.03
CA ILE A 241 -10.74 0.95 -19.57
C ILE A 241 -9.56 0.04 -19.21
N CYS A 242 -9.79 -0.99 -18.41
CA CYS A 242 -8.75 -1.92 -17.98
C CYS A 242 -8.11 -2.69 -19.14
N LYS A 243 -8.88 -3.12 -20.12
CA LYS A 243 -8.35 -3.80 -21.32
C LYS A 243 -7.41 -2.89 -22.10
N GLU A 244 -7.77 -1.63 -22.30
CA GLU A 244 -6.91 -0.67 -23.00
C GLU A 244 -5.66 -0.33 -22.17
N ALA A 245 -5.79 -0.15 -20.85
CA ALA A 245 -4.66 0.08 -19.95
C ALA A 245 -3.67 -1.10 -19.97
N ALA A 246 -4.17 -2.34 -19.89
CA ALA A 246 -3.36 -3.54 -19.99
C ALA A 246 -2.67 -3.70 -21.35
N ARG A 247 -3.34 -3.36 -22.46
CA ARG A 247 -2.72 -3.33 -23.79
C ARG A 247 -1.58 -2.31 -23.88
N GLY A 248 -1.69 -1.21 -23.13
CA GLY A 248 -0.65 -0.21 -22.97
C GLY A 248 0.50 -0.64 -22.05
N GLY A 249 0.41 -1.80 -21.41
CA GLY A 249 1.44 -2.36 -20.52
C GLY A 249 1.30 -1.98 -19.05
N LEU A 250 0.18 -1.35 -18.64
CA LEU A 250 -0.09 -1.05 -17.24
C LEU A 250 -0.59 -2.31 -16.51
N THR A 251 -0.12 -2.50 -15.29
CA THR A 251 -0.66 -3.51 -14.36
C THR A 251 -2.03 -3.05 -13.87
N LEU A 252 -2.96 -3.98 -13.69
CA LEU A 252 -4.32 -3.64 -13.25
C LEU A 252 -4.47 -3.76 -11.73
N ARG A 253 -5.13 -2.76 -11.17
CA ARG A 253 -5.62 -2.68 -9.80
C ARG A 253 -7.05 -2.15 -9.87
N LEU A 254 -7.92 -2.56 -8.97
CA LEU A 254 -9.31 -2.11 -8.99
C LEU A 254 -9.79 -1.80 -7.58
N HIS A 255 -10.52 -0.68 -7.42
CA HIS A 255 -11.41 -0.50 -6.27
C HIS A 255 -12.72 -1.22 -6.59
N VAL A 256 -13.13 -2.15 -5.74
CA VAL A 256 -14.31 -2.99 -6.01
C VAL A 256 -15.13 -3.23 -4.76
N ASP A 257 -16.44 -3.29 -4.93
CA ASP A 257 -17.38 -3.78 -3.93
C ASP A 257 -17.18 -3.14 -2.54
N GLU A 258 -16.88 -1.83 -2.54
CA GLU A 258 -16.66 -1.06 -1.30
C GLU A 258 -17.97 -0.86 -0.56
N PHE A 259 -19.05 -0.53 -1.28
CA PHE A 259 -20.36 -0.21 -0.71
C PHE A 259 -21.40 -1.30 -0.97
N THR A 260 -21.29 -1.99 -2.10
CA THR A 260 -22.23 -3.04 -2.51
C THR A 260 -21.51 -4.13 -3.31
N ASP A 261 -22.05 -5.35 -3.31
CA ASP A 261 -21.62 -6.40 -4.24
C ASP A 261 -22.05 -6.01 -5.67
N GLY A 262 -21.11 -5.48 -6.42
CA GLY A 262 -21.29 -5.03 -7.80
C GLY A 262 -20.74 -6.00 -8.85
N GLY A 263 -20.12 -7.11 -8.44
CA GLY A 263 -19.40 -8.05 -9.32
C GLY A 263 -18.00 -7.56 -9.70
N GLY A 264 -17.48 -6.56 -8.97
CA GLY A 264 -16.18 -5.97 -9.27
C GLY A 264 -15.01 -6.92 -9.01
N LEU A 265 -15.10 -7.76 -7.97
CA LEU A 265 -14.05 -8.74 -7.65
C LEU A 265 -13.98 -9.86 -8.69
N GLU A 266 -15.14 -10.34 -9.21
CA GLU A 266 -15.17 -11.29 -10.32
C GLU A 266 -14.49 -10.72 -11.56
N LEU A 267 -14.83 -9.46 -11.91
CA LEU A 267 -14.21 -8.80 -13.05
C LEU A 267 -12.70 -8.62 -12.85
N ALA A 268 -12.25 -8.27 -11.65
CA ALA A 268 -10.82 -8.15 -11.33
C ALA A 268 -10.07 -9.48 -11.56
N ALA A 269 -10.68 -10.60 -11.14
CA ALA A 269 -10.16 -11.95 -11.38
C ALA A 269 -10.09 -12.28 -12.88
N GLU A 270 -11.15 -12.00 -13.64
CA GLU A 270 -11.22 -12.23 -15.07
C GLU A 270 -10.18 -11.42 -15.87
N LEU A 271 -9.90 -10.20 -15.43
CA LEU A 271 -8.92 -9.32 -16.06
C LEU A 271 -7.47 -9.60 -15.62
N GLY A 272 -7.26 -10.47 -14.63
CA GLY A 272 -5.96 -10.77 -14.08
C GLY A 272 -5.36 -9.55 -13.32
N ALA A 273 -6.20 -8.80 -12.64
CA ALA A 273 -5.74 -7.69 -11.79
C ALA A 273 -4.83 -8.22 -10.67
N VAL A 274 -3.78 -7.49 -10.33
CA VAL A 274 -2.85 -7.88 -9.24
C VAL A 274 -3.54 -7.77 -7.89
N THR A 275 -4.30 -6.69 -7.69
CA THR A 275 -5.12 -6.48 -6.48
C THR A 275 -6.52 -6.00 -6.84
N ALA A 276 -7.48 -6.40 -6.02
CA ALA A 276 -8.82 -5.86 -5.96
C ALA A 276 -9.03 -5.32 -4.54
N ASP A 277 -9.08 -4.01 -4.43
CA ASP A 277 -9.00 -3.30 -3.17
C ASP A 277 -10.40 -2.96 -2.64
N HIS A 278 -10.57 -2.82 -1.33
CA HIS A 278 -11.79 -2.85 -0.52
C HIS A 278 -12.43 -4.24 -0.48
N ALA A 279 -13.13 -4.68 -1.51
CA ALA A 279 -13.75 -6.00 -1.63
C ALA A 279 -14.54 -6.45 -0.37
N ILE A 280 -15.13 -5.50 0.39
CA ILE A 280 -15.81 -5.79 1.66
C ILE A 280 -17.10 -6.57 1.40
N HIS A 281 -17.81 -6.22 0.33
CA HIS A 281 -19.13 -6.75 0.01
C HIS A 281 -19.13 -7.86 -1.04
N SER A 282 -17.97 -8.24 -1.57
CA SER A 282 -17.86 -9.32 -2.58
C SER A 282 -18.37 -10.66 -2.04
N SER A 283 -18.91 -11.48 -2.92
CA SER A 283 -19.37 -12.83 -2.61
C SER A 283 -18.22 -13.81 -2.32
N ASP A 284 -18.50 -14.92 -1.64
CA ASP A 284 -17.50 -15.96 -1.37
C ASP A 284 -17.02 -16.63 -2.67
N ASP A 285 -17.90 -16.79 -3.66
CA ASP A 285 -17.56 -17.35 -4.97
C ASP A 285 -16.58 -16.41 -5.72
N ALA A 286 -16.80 -15.09 -5.64
CA ALA A 286 -15.89 -14.07 -6.20
C ALA A 286 -14.51 -14.12 -5.55
N ARG A 287 -14.45 -14.26 -4.22
CA ARG A 287 -13.19 -14.38 -3.47
C ARG A 287 -12.40 -15.62 -3.86
N ALA A 288 -13.09 -16.76 -4.01
CA ALA A 288 -12.47 -17.99 -4.45
C ALA A 288 -11.93 -17.86 -5.89
N ALA A 289 -12.70 -17.26 -6.81
CA ALA A 289 -12.27 -16.99 -8.17
C ALA A 289 -11.07 -16.05 -8.23
N ALA A 290 -11.04 -14.99 -7.42
CA ALA A 290 -9.91 -14.07 -7.30
C ALA A 290 -8.64 -14.80 -6.84
N ALA A 291 -8.75 -15.64 -5.82
CA ALA A 291 -7.63 -16.43 -5.31
C ALA A 291 -7.10 -17.41 -6.38
N GLU A 292 -7.97 -18.09 -7.12
CA GLU A 292 -7.59 -18.98 -8.22
C GLU A 292 -6.89 -18.24 -9.37
N ALA A 293 -7.33 -17.02 -9.66
CA ALA A 293 -6.71 -16.15 -10.66
C ALA A 293 -5.40 -15.52 -10.20
N GLY A 294 -5.07 -15.58 -8.90
CA GLY A 294 -3.90 -14.93 -8.31
C GLY A 294 -4.12 -13.44 -7.98
N THR A 295 -5.35 -12.96 -8.04
CA THR A 295 -5.73 -11.61 -7.63
C THR A 295 -5.81 -11.54 -6.11
N MET A 296 -5.03 -10.65 -5.48
CA MET A 296 -5.07 -10.45 -4.03
C MET A 296 -6.17 -9.47 -3.65
N GLN A 297 -6.81 -9.71 -2.50
CA GLN A 297 -7.77 -8.79 -1.92
C GLN A 297 -7.04 -7.78 -1.04
N GLY A 298 -7.15 -6.48 -1.37
CA GLY A 298 -6.56 -5.39 -0.61
C GLY A 298 -7.55 -4.85 0.43
N PHE A 299 -7.29 -5.02 1.71
CA PHE A 299 -8.17 -4.54 2.76
C PHE A 299 -7.70 -3.22 3.37
N LEU A 300 -8.63 -2.31 3.56
CA LEU A 300 -8.40 -0.91 3.90
C LEU A 300 -9.22 -0.53 5.15
N PRO A 301 -8.85 -1.00 6.36
CA PRO A 301 -9.68 -0.93 7.55
C PRO A 301 -9.91 0.50 8.07
N GLY A 302 -9.11 1.46 7.62
CA GLY A 302 -9.29 2.88 7.93
C GLY A 302 -10.60 3.43 7.39
N THR A 303 -10.98 3.03 6.18
CA THR A 303 -12.20 3.51 5.51
C THR A 303 -13.49 3.12 6.22
N PRO A 304 -13.81 1.85 6.51
CA PRO A 304 -15.00 1.51 7.30
C PRO A 304 -14.96 2.11 8.72
N TYR A 305 -13.78 2.29 9.32
CA TYR A 305 -13.66 2.95 10.61
C TYR A 305 -14.12 4.42 10.56
N VAL A 306 -13.62 5.22 9.64
CA VAL A 306 -13.97 6.65 9.53
C VAL A 306 -15.40 6.86 9.04
N MET A 307 -15.92 5.92 8.25
CA MET A 307 -17.30 5.90 7.79
C MET A 307 -18.30 5.48 8.86
N GLY A 308 -17.82 4.89 9.98
CA GLY A 308 -18.69 4.31 10.99
C GLY A 308 -19.47 3.08 10.51
N SER A 309 -18.91 2.34 9.55
CA SER A 309 -19.54 1.16 8.97
C SER A 309 -19.55 -0.02 9.93
N ASP A 310 -20.63 -0.80 9.89
CA ASP A 310 -20.72 -2.09 10.57
C ASP A 310 -20.08 -3.22 9.74
N ALA A 311 -19.94 -3.03 8.41
CA ALA A 311 -19.26 -3.96 7.53
C ALA A 311 -17.72 -3.78 7.64
N TRP A 312 -17.02 -4.90 7.86
CA TRP A 312 -15.57 -4.94 8.02
C TRP A 312 -14.97 -6.02 7.11
N PRO A 313 -13.68 -5.87 6.73
CA PRO A 313 -13.01 -6.85 5.89
C PRO A 313 -13.09 -8.28 6.44
N PRO A 314 -13.42 -9.29 5.61
CA PRO A 314 -13.55 -10.69 6.03
C PRO A 314 -12.19 -11.41 6.11
N ILE A 315 -11.22 -10.80 6.79
CA ILE A 315 -9.82 -11.28 6.82
C ILE A 315 -9.70 -12.68 7.40
N GLN A 316 -10.49 -13.00 8.46
CA GLN A 316 -10.42 -14.34 9.05
C GLN A 316 -10.83 -15.42 8.03
N GLN A 317 -11.83 -15.15 7.20
CA GLN A 317 -12.23 -16.06 6.13
C GLN A 317 -11.10 -16.24 5.10
N CYS A 318 -10.42 -15.16 4.70
CA CYS A 318 -9.26 -15.25 3.80
C CYS A 318 -8.13 -16.12 4.40
N ILE A 319 -7.94 -16.07 5.71
CA ILE A 319 -6.96 -16.93 6.41
C ILE A 319 -7.44 -18.38 6.39
N ASP A 320 -8.70 -18.65 6.71
CA ASP A 320 -9.25 -20.00 6.82
C ASP A 320 -9.30 -20.72 5.46
N GLU A 321 -9.56 -19.97 4.37
CA GLU A 321 -9.65 -20.46 2.99
C GLU A 321 -8.34 -20.34 2.21
N GLU A 322 -7.25 -19.88 2.86
CA GLU A 322 -5.94 -19.64 2.23
C GLU A 322 -5.96 -18.69 1.02
N TRP A 323 -6.88 -17.71 1.02
CA TRP A 323 -6.94 -16.68 -0.01
C TRP A 323 -5.90 -15.59 0.24
N PRO A 324 -5.17 -15.11 -0.79
CA PRO A 324 -4.16 -14.08 -0.62
C PRO A 324 -4.78 -12.72 -0.36
N TRP A 325 -4.24 -12.00 0.62
CA TRP A 325 -4.71 -10.67 0.99
C TRP A 325 -3.59 -9.73 1.42
N THR A 326 -3.85 -8.44 1.32
CA THR A 326 -2.98 -7.36 1.76
C THR A 326 -3.72 -6.40 2.69
N LEU A 327 -2.96 -5.54 3.36
CA LEU A 327 -3.47 -4.49 4.23
C LEU A 327 -2.79 -3.17 3.86
N ALA A 328 -3.55 -2.08 3.77
CA ALA A 328 -3.04 -0.76 3.44
C ALA A 328 -3.81 0.35 4.17
N THR A 329 -3.34 1.59 4.05
CA THR A 329 -3.94 2.72 4.78
C THR A 329 -5.16 3.30 4.10
N ASP A 330 -5.24 3.26 2.78
CA ASP A 330 -6.18 4.05 1.99
C ASP A 330 -6.13 5.54 2.38
N PHE A 331 -4.90 6.07 2.46
CA PHE A 331 -4.76 7.49 2.76
C PHE A 331 -5.42 8.33 1.67
N ASN A 332 -6.47 9.06 2.05
CA ASN A 332 -7.26 9.90 1.16
C ASN A 332 -7.90 11.05 1.96
N PRO A 333 -8.59 12.03 1.32
CA PRO A 333 -9.22 13.15 2.03
C PRO A 333 -10.23 12.75 3.11
N ASN A 334 -10.79 11.57 3.04
CA ASN A 334 -11.77 11.06 4.01
C ASN A 334 -11.09 10.26 5.13
N CYS A 335 -10.01 9.52 4.81
CA CYS A 335 -9.23 8.70 5.74
C CYS A 335 -7.78 9.19 5.79
N GLN A 336 -7.50 10.23 6.59
CA GLN A 336 -6.20 10.89 6.62
C GLN A 336 -5.21 10.22 7.58
N SER A 337 -4.93 8.93 7.37
CA SER A 337 -3.95 8.19 8.16
C SER A 337 -2.93 7.51 7.27
N LEU A 338 -1.66 7.93 7.34
CA LEU A 338 -0.49 7.27 6.72
C LEU A 338 0.16 6.26 7.69
N SER A 339 -0.55 5.83 8.71
CA SER A 339 -0.02 4.93 9.73
C SER A 339 -0.39 3.47 9.44
N ILE A 340 0.51 2.73 8.83
CA ILE A 340 0.41 1.26 8.73
C ILE A 340 0.23 0.60 10.10
N PRO A 341 0.93 1.01 11.20
CA PRO A 341 0.63 0.51 12.54
C PRO A 341 -0.82 0.72 12.98
N MET A 342 -1.46 1.81 12.58
CA MET A 342 -2.88 2.04 12.86
C MET A 342 -3.78 1.07 12.09
N ALA A 343 -3.51 0.83 10.81
CA ALA A 343 -4.25 -0.18 10.02
C ALA A 343 -4.15 -1.57 10.65
N GLY A 344 -2.92 -1.98 11.04
CA GLY A 344 -2.71 -3.23 11.77
C GLY A 344 -3.43 -3.27 13.11
N SER A 345 -3.43 -2.17 13.86
CA SER A 345 -4.13 -2.04 15.15
C SER A 345 -5.64 -2.25 15.00
N LEU A 346 -6.24 -1.68 13.95
CA LEU A 346 -7.67 -1.82 13.69
C LEU A 346 -8.06 -3.29 13.47
N VAL A 347 -7.33 -4.02 12.63
CA VAL A 347 -7.65 -5.42 12.35
C VAL A 347 -7.32 -6.35 13.52
N THR A 348 -6.21 -6.11 14.21
CA THR A 348 -5.80 -6.92 15.37
C THR A 348 -6.79 -6.76 16.54
N HIS A 349 -7.13 -5.54 16.91
CA HIS A 349 -8.00 -5.33 18.07
C HIS A 349 -9.49 -5.50 17.77
N ARG A 350 -9.94 -5.08 16.58
CA ARG A 350 -11.36 -5.17 16.19
C ARG A 350 -11.74 -6.54 15.67
N LEU A 351 -10.94 -7.11 14.77
CA LEU A 351 -11.21 -8.39 14.10
C LEU A 351 -10.49 -9.56 14.74
N LYS A 352 -9.59 -9.32 15.69
CA LYS A 352 -8.77 -10.33 16.39
C LYS A 352 -7.84 -11.12 15.47
N ILE A 353 -7.39 -10.48 14.41
CA ILE A 353 -6.40 -11.07 13.50
C ILE A 353 -5.05 -11.12 14.18
N ASP A 354 -4.32 -12.21 13.95
CA ASP A 354 -2.96 -12.40 14.47
C ASP A 354 -2.04 -11.25 14.03
N PRO A 355 -1.29 -10.60 14.96
CA PRO A 355 -0.38 -9.51 14.63
C PRO A 355 0.68 -9.87 13.59
N LEU A 356 1.17 -11.13 13.57
CA LEU A 356 2.17 -11.58 12.61
C LEU A 356 1.57 -11.77 11.21
N ALA A 357 0.34 -12.30 11.13
CA ALA A 357 -0.39 -12.37 9.87
C ALA A 357 -0.65 -10.99 9.28
N SER A 358 -1.07 -10.04 10.12
CA SER A 358 -1.27 -8.65 9.72
C SER A 358 0.03 -7.97 9.28
N LEU A 359 1.17 -8.33 9.91
CA LEU A 359 2.49 -7.84 9.53
C LEU A 359 2.94 -8.38 8.16
N ALA A 360 2.69 -9.67 7.89
CA ALA A 360 2.94 -10.26 6.57
C ALA A 360 2.13 -9.55 5.47
N ALA A 361 0.89 -9.14 5.78
CA ALA A 361 0.00 -8.44 4.85
C ALA A 361 0.48 -7.02 4.47
N VAL A 362 1.21 -6.33 5.37
CA VAL A 362 1.77 -4.98 5.12
C VAL A 362 3.25 -5.01 4.76
N THR A 363 3.83 -6.17 4.55
CA THR A 363 5.23 -6.34 4.16
C THR A 363 5.32 -7.19 2.90
N ARG A 364 5.53 -8.49 3.01
CA ARG A 364 5.72 -9.40 1.88
C ARG A 364 4.52 -9.43 0.92
N ASN A 365 3.30 -9.59 1.42
CA ASN A 365 2.12 -9.68 0.56
C ASN A 365 1.88 -8.35 -0.18
N ALA A 366 1.96 -7.23 0.54
CA ALA A 366 1.86 -5.91 -0.06
C ALA A 366 2.93 -5.68 -1.14
N ALA A 367 4.16 -6.14 -0.91
CA ALA A 367 5.24 -6.06 -1.90
C ALA A 367 4.96 -6.91 -3.14
N CYS A 368 4.39 -8.11 -3.00
CA CYS A 368 3.93 -8.93 -4.14
C CYS A 368 2.87 -8.18 -4.97
N GLY A 369 2.00 -7.41 -4.31
CA GLY A 369 0.97 -6.58 -4.96
C GLY A 369 1.51 -5.40 -5.75
N LEU A 370 2.77 -4.99 -5.57
CA LEU A 370 3.36 -3.87 -6.31
C LEU A 370 4.01 -4.25 -7.64
N ASN A 371 3.88 -5.51 -8.07
CA ASN A 371 4.48 -6.05 -9.31
C ASN A 371 5.98 -5.71 -9.44
N ASN A 372 6.75 -6.08 -8.43
CA ASN A 372 8.15 -5.69 -8.29
C ASN A 372 9.09 -6.85 -8.65
N ALA A 373 8.96 -7.37 -9.86
CA ALA A 373 9.71 -8.55 -10.34
C ALA A 373 11.25 -8.37 -10.27
N ASP A 374 11.72 -7.13 -10.32
CA ASP A 374 13.17 -6.84 -10.42
C ASP A 374 13.85 -6.62 -9.05
N ARG A 375 13.09 -6.43 -7.97
CA ARG A 375 13.66 -6.12 -6.64
C ARG A 375 12.84 -6.72 -5.51
N LEU A 376 13.39 -7.71 -4.88
CA LEU A 376 12.80 -8.33 -3.70
C LEU A 376 12.77 -7.34 -2.52
N GLN A 377 11.59 -7.08 -1.97
CA GLN A 377 11.36 -6.20 -0.82
C GLN A 377 10.25 -6.74 0.11
N GLY A 378 10.04 -6.11 1.26
CA GLY A 378 9.05 -6.56 2.25
C GLY A 378 9.44 -7.85 2.97
N VAL A 379 10.70 -8.26 2.84
CA VAL A 379 11.30 -9.43 3.49
C VAL A 379 12.70 -9.10 3.99
N ILE A 380 13.16 -9.80 5.04
CA ILE A 380 14.57 -9.80 5.44
C ILE A 380 15.19 -11.11 4.93
N SER A 381 15.83 -11.03 3.77
CA SER A 381 16.43 -12.17 3.07
C SER A 381 17.69 -11.73 2.33
N GLU A 382 18.66 -12.61 2.22
CA GLU A 382 19.87 -12.33 1.43
C GLU A 382 19.48 -12.05 -0.03
N GLY A 383 20.01 -10.96 -0.58
CA GLY A 383 19.67 -10.45 -1.92
C GLY A 383 18.47 -9.49 -1.96
N ALA A 384 17.68 -9.37 -0.90
CA ALA A 384 16.59 -8.40 -0.83
C ALA A 384 17.08 -6.98 -0.50
N ILE A 385 16.29 -5.98 -0.88
CA ILE A 385 16.52 -4.58 -0.51
C ILE A 385 16.50 -4.44 1.01
N ALA A 386 17.52 -3.79 1.57
CA ALA A 386 17.70 -3.64 3.00
C ALA A 386 16.90 -2.45 3.56
N ASN A 387 15.59 -2.52 3.42
CA ASN A 387 14.64 -1.62 4.08
C ASN A 387 14.01 -2.37 5.25
N PHE A 388 14.21 -1.86 6.47
CA PHE A 388 13.73 -2.52 7.67
C PHE A 388 13.41 -1.53 8.79
N ILE A 389 12.66 -2.01 9.77
CA ILE A 389 12.21 -1.24 10.92
C ILE A 389 12.80 -1.82 12.19
N GLU A 390 13.33 -0.96 13.04
CA GLU A 390 13.66 -1.22 14.42
C GLU A 390 12.49 -0.77 15.30
N LEU A 391 11.88 -1.70 16.04
CA LEU A 391 10.78 -1.39 16.95
C LEU A 391 11.31 -0.90 18.30
N LYS A 392 10.54 -0.08 19.01
CA LYS A 392 10.84 0.36 20.39
C LYS A 392 10.81 -0.77 21.43
N SER A 393 10.31 -1.94 21.04
CA SER A 393 10.08 -3.11 21.89
C SER A 393 10.95 -4.29 21.48
N SER A 394 11.12 -5.24 22.38
CA SER A 394 11.67 -6.56 22.09
C SER A 394 10.63 -7.60 21.67
N LEU A 395 9.41 -7.18 21.33
CA LEU A 395 8.32 -8.04 20.88
C LEU A 395 7.84 -7.58 19.51
N VAL A 396 7.79 -8.48 18.54
CA VAL A 396 7.33 -8.17 17.17
C VAL A 396 5.91 -7.64 17.18
N GLU A 397 5.02 -8.21 17.98
CA GLU A 397 3.60 -7.86 18.08
C GLU A 397 3.35 -6.41 18.46
N SER A 398 4.35 -5.73 19.03
CA SER A 398 4.27 -4.32 19.41
C SER A 398 4.09 -3.38 18.20
N TRP A 399 4.36 -3.85 16.98
CA TRP A 399 4.26 -3.06 15.76
C TRP A 399 2.85 -2.45 15.55
N CYS A 400 1.80 -3.12 16.03
CA CYS A 400 0.41 -2.69 15.88
C CYS A 400 -0.34 -2.54 17.23
N GLN A 401 0.36 -2.59 18.36
CA GLN A 401 -0.28 -2.55 19.67
C GLN A 401 -0.94 -1.20 19.97
N SER A 402 -0.35 -0.11 19.53
CA SER A 402 -0.74 1.25 19.93
C SER A 402 -1.33 2.03 18.76
N PRO A 403 -2.65 2.26 18.71
CA PRO A 403 -3.27 2.95 17.59
C PRO A 403 -2.88 4.44 17.47
N GLY A 404 -2.42 5.08 18.55
CA GLY A 404 -2.13 6.51 18.58
C GLY A 404 -0.66 6.91 18.69
N HIS A 405 0.27 5.94 18.80
CA HIS A 405 1.70 6.20 18.90
C HIS A 405 2.49 5.34 17.94
N SER A 406 3.51 5.93 17.31
CA SER A 406 4.42 5.14 16.47
C SER A 406 5.23 4.17 17.34
N PRO A 407 5.18 2.86 17.07
CA PRO A 407 6.02 1.84 17.72
C PRO A 407 7.45 1.83 17.20
N ILE A 408 7.75 2.66 16.21
CA ILE A 408 9.00 2.67 15.44
C ILE A 408 10.05 3.46 16.21
N GLU A 409 11.23 2.86 16.42
CA GLU A 409 12.43 3.55 16.88
C GLU A 409 13.17 4.16 15.71
N ASN A 410 13.46 3.34 14.69
CA ASN A 410 14.11 3.76 13.47
C ASN A 410 13.51 3.07 12.24
N THR A 411 13.36 3.82 11.16
CA THR A 411 13.13 3.31 9.81
C THR A 411 14.45 3.36 9.06
N TRP A 412 14.99 2.21 8.70
CA TRP A 412 16.28 2.08 8.04
C TRP A 412 16.08 1.89 6.55
N ILE A 413 16.65 2.78 5.77
CA ILE A 413 16.74 2.71 4.31
C ILE A 413 18.21 2.94 3.98
N ILE A 414 18.87 1.93 3.44
CA ILE A 414 20.31 1.96 3.19
C ILE A 414 20.52 1.87 1.68
N GLU A 415 21.18 2.87 1.10
CA GLU A 415 21.50 2.96 -0.32
C GLU A 415 22.88 2.38 -0.67
#